data_327127bf9a84e3e137f64094beed4a95
#
_entry.id   327127bf9a84e3e137f64094beed4a95
#
_cell.length_a   1.000
_cell.length_b   1.000
_cell.length_c   1.000
_cell.angle_alpha   90.00
_cell.angle_beta   90.00
_cell.angle_gamma   90.00
#
_symmetry.space_group_name_H-M   'P 1'
#
loop_
_entity.id
_entity.type
_entity.pdbx_description
1 polymer ?
#
loop_
_entity_poly.entity_id
_entity_poly.type
_entity_poly.pdbx_seq_one_letter_code
_entity_poly.pdbx_strand_id
1 'polypeptide(L)'
;SSAASDVYKRQTLAELANKSAEANGFETFLHFENCNIFEHKDDFCSFAHVVSNPPYSENDLPSPNPSKATAHNYKQAGLAEWIRFCIKMIRPQGYFYMINRAEALEDILAVLHGKLGEITIIPLYSKEGQTAKRVIVRARKDSKAPLIIRQPLIIHQADGSYSKEAYAVLREGAVLD
;
A
#
# COMPACT_ATOMS: atom_id res chain seq x y z
N SER A 1 5.32 -29.13 4.31
CA SER A 1 4.50 -28.91 5.51
C SER A 1 4.51 -27.48 6.03
N SER A 2 5.54 -26.65 5.77
CA SER A 2 5.55 -25.24 6.19
C SER A 2 4.54 -24.39 5.39
N ALA A 3 4.42 -24.58 4.08
CA ALA A 3 3.49 -23.85 3.23
C ALA A 3 2.01 -24.07 3.65
N ALA A 4 1.62 -25.30 3.97
CA ALA A 4 0.27 -25.61 4.44
C ALA A 4 -0.04 -24.94 5.79
N SER A 5 0.96 -24.85 6.70
CA SER A 5 0.81 -24.14 7.97
C SER A 5 0.61 -22.64 7.79
N ASP A 6 1.27 -22.04 6.80
CA ASP A 6 1.16 -20.60 6.53
C ASP A 6 -0.16 -20.23 5.87
N VAL A 7 -0.66 -21.05 4.95
CA VAL A 7 -2.01 -20.89 4.36
C VAL A 7 -3.08 -20.96 5.45
N TYR A 8 -2.98 -21.94 6.34
CA TYR A 8 -3.92 -22.10 7.46
C TYR A 8 -3.92 -20.88 8.40
N LYS A 9 -2.73 -20.36 8.76
CA LYS A 9 -2.61 -19.15 9.60
C LYS A 9 -3.22 -17.92 8.96
N ARG A 10 -3.05 -17.74 7.64
CA ARG A 10 -3.63 -16.59 6.92
C ARG A 10 -5.15 -16.68 6.83
N GLN A 11 -5.68 -17.89 6.61
CA GLN A 11 -7.12 -18.13 6.63
C GLN A 11 -7.71 -17.76 7.99
N THR A 12 -7.06 -18.17 9.07
CA THR A 12 -7.46 -17.82 10.45
C THR A 12 -7.41 -16.31 10.68
N LEU A 13 -6.43 -15.59 10.12
CA LEU A 13 -6.34 -14.11 10.26
C LEU A 13 -7.48 -13.41 9.51
N ALA A 14 -7.83 -13.84 8.31
CA ALA A 14 -8.97 -13.30 7.57
C ALA A 14 -10.29 -13.56 8.29
N GLU A 15 -10.48 -14.77 8.85
CA GLU A 15 -11.64 -15.12 9.67
C GLU A 15 -11.74 -14.25 10.93
N LEU A 16 -10.62 -14.00 11.63
CA LEU A 16 -10.57 -13.14 12.80
C LEU A 16 -10.88 -11.69 12.43
N ALA A 17 -10.40 -11.21 11.28
CA ALA A 17 -10.70 -9.85 10.80
C ALA A 17 -12.19 -9.69 10.49
N ASN A 18 -12.83 -10.69 9.83
CA ASN A 18 -14.26 -10.69 9.56
C ASN A 18 -15.08 -10.72 10.87
N LYS A 19 -14.70 -11.57 11.84
CA LYS A 19 -15.33 -11.59 13.17
C LYS A 19 -15.18 -10.27 13.92
N SER A 20 -14.03 -9.61 13.77
CA SER A 20 -13.82 -8.29 14.36
C SER A 20 -14.71 -7.24 13.70
N ALA A 21 -14.91 -7.29 12.38
CA ALA A 21 -15.84 -6.41 11.69
C ALA A 21 -17.28 -6.62 12.18
N GLU A 22 -17.72 -7.88 12.31
CA GLU A 22 -19.03 -8.25 12.85
C GLU A 22 -19.23 -7.75 14.28
N ALA A 23 -18.25 -7.97 15.16
CA ALA A 23 -18.31 -7.53 16.56
C ALA A 23 -18.39 -6.00 16.71
N ASN A 24 -17.98 -5.24 15.70
CA ASN A 24 -18.05 -3.78 15.69
C ASN A 24 -19.16 -3.22 14.78
N GLY A 25 -20.02 -4.05 14.19
CA GLY A 25 -21.11 -3.64 13.32
C GLY A 25 -20.64 -3.13 11.94
N PHE A 26 -19.50 -3.61 11.45
CA PHE A 26 -18.91 -3.23 10.15
C PHE A 26 -19.01 -4.31 9.09
N GLU A 27 -19.69 -5.42 9.34
CA GLU A 27 -19.79 -6.57 8.44
C GLU A 27 -20.40 -6.24 7.07
N THR A 28 -21.24 -5.22 7.01
CA THR A 28 -21.85 -4.74 5.75
C THR A 28 -20.90 -3.83 4.93
N PHE A 29 -19.83 -3.32 5.56
CA PHE A 29 -18.90 -2.37 4.95
C PHE A 29 -17.51 -2.95 4.73
N LEU A 30 -17.10 -3.94 5.56
CA LEU A 30 -15.78 -4.54 5.54
C LEU A 30 -15.88 -6.03 5.25
N HIS A 31 -15.12 -6.45 4.24
CA HIS A 31 -14.98 -7.85 3.89
C HIS A 31 -13.50 -8.18 3.73
N PHE A 32 -13.03 -9.24 4.41
CA PHE A 32 -11.65 -9.67 4.40
C PHE A 32 -11.51 -11.03 3.72
N GLU A 33 -10.68 -11.09 2.69
CA GLU A 33 -10.42 -12.30 1.93
C GLU A 33 -8.95 -12.73 2.07
N ASN A 34 -8.75 -14.03 2.15
CA ASN A 34 -7.43 -14.64 2.01
C ASN A 34 -7.29 -15.20 0.60
N CYS A 35 -6.67 -14.45 -0.28
CA CYS A 35 -6.45 -14.87 -1.66
C CYS A 35 -5.01 -14.60 -2.13
N ASN A 36 -4.58 -15.35 -3.14
CA ASN A 36 -3.37 -15.00 -3.90
C ASN A 36 -3.77 -14.04 -5.01
N ILE A 37 -3.39 -12.76 -4.89
CA ILE A 37 -3.75 -11.73 -5.85
C ILE A 37 -3.26 -12.01 -7.27
N PHE A 38 -2.21 -12.83 -7.45
CA PHE A 38 -1.67 -13.19 -8.77
C PHE A 38 -2.42 -14.34 -9.43
N GLU A 39 -3.17 -15.10 -8.68
CA GLU A 39 -4.04 -16.19 -9.15
C GLU A 39 -5.51 -15.76 -9.27
N HIS A 40 -5.81 -14.56 -8.81
CA HIS A 40 -7.17 -14.02 -8.81
C HIS A 40 -7.62 -13.72 -10.24
N LYS A 41 -8.69 -14.39 -10.68
CA LYS A 41 -9.18 -14.35 -12.07
C LYS A 41 -10.37 -13.41 -12.28
N ASP A 42 -10.93 -12.90 -11.19
CA ASP A 42 -12.12 -12.07 -11.28
C ASP A 42 -11.79 -10.65 -11.72
N ASP A 43 -12.49 -10.16 -12.74
CA ASP A 43 -12.35 -8.80 -13.25
C ASP A 43 -13.14 -7.81 -12.36
N PHE A 44 -12.61 -7.53 -11.18
CA PHE A 44 -13.18 -6.53 -10.28
C PHE A 44 -12.78 -5.09 -10.66
N CYS A 45 -13.01 -4.66 -11.87
CA CYS A 45 -12.81 -3.26 -12.27
C CYS A 45 -13.83 -2.32 -11.60
N SER A 46 -13.98 -2.36 -10.27
CA SER A 46 -15.11 -1.72 -9.60
C SER A 46 -14.76 -0.78 -8.45
N PHE A 47 -13.50 -0.73 -8.02
CA PHE A 47 -13.12 0.07 -6.85
C PHE A 47 -12.85 1.53 -7.21
N ALA A 48 -13.48 2.45 -6.48
CA ALA A 48 -13.20 3.87 -6.61
C ALA A 48 -11.79 4.22 -6.11
N HIS A 49 -11.32 3.50 -5.10
CA HIS A 49 -10.02 3.68 -4.48
C HIS A 49 -9.37 2.33 -4.24
N VAL A 50 -8.11 2.18 -4.66
CA VAL A 50 -7.26 1.03 -4.36
C VAL A 50 -6.06 1.53 -3.58
N VAL A 51 -5.90 1.04 -2.34
CA VAL A 51 -4.81 1.39 -1.44
C VAL A 51 -3.89 0.20 -1.29
N SER A 52 -2.59 0.40 -1.41
CA SER A 52 -1.61 -0.68 -1.36
C SER A 52 -0.38 -0.33 -0.53
N ASN A 53 0.03 -1.29 0.30
CA ASN A 53 1.31 -1.30 1.00
C ASN A 53 1.98 -2.65 0.73
N PRO A 54 2.60 -2.83 -0.45
CA PRO A 54 3.21 -4.10 -0.81
C PRO A 54 4.42 -4.41 0.08
N PRO A 55 4.82 -5.68 0.20
CA PRO A 55 6.04 -6.05 0.92
C PRO A 55 7.25 -5.36 0.29
N TYR A 56 8.13 -4.85 1.14
CA TYR A 56 9.36 -4.18 0.70
C TYR A 56 10.42 -5.22 0.32
N SER A 57 11.03 -5.00 -0.81
CA SER A 57 12.21 -5.59 -1.47
C SER A 57 12.86 -6.90 -1.01
N GLU A 58 13.64 -7.43 -1.95
CA GLU A 58 14.40 -8.68 -1.94
C GLU A 58 15.52 -8.74 -0.88
N ASN A 59 15.95 -7.62 -0.31
CA ASN A 59 17.11 -7.51 0.59
C ASN A 59 16.77 -7.32 2.07
N ASP A 60 15.51 -7.34 2.45
CA ASP A 60 15.16 -7.34 3.86
C ASP A 60 15.54 -8.70 4.46
N LEU A 61 16.43 -8.67 5.47
CA LEU A 61 16.84 -9.85 6.22
C LEU A 61 15.60 -10.68 6.61
N PRO A 62 15.67 -12.02 6.48
CA PRO A 62 14.56 -12.88 6.87
C PRO A 62 14.17 -12.55 8.31
N SER A 63 12.95 -12.09 8.52
CA SER A 63 12.45 -11.90 9.87
C SER A 63 12.44 -13.26 10.59
N PRO A 64 12.90 -13.33 11.84
CA PRO A 64 12.79 -14.55 12.63
C PRO A 64 11.32 -14.97 12.84
N ASN A 65 10.37 -14.09 12.54
CA ASN A 65 8.95 -14.42 12.57
C ASN A 65 8.51 -15.03 11.22
N PRO A 66 8.04 -16.29 11.20
CA PRO A 66 7.61 -16.99 9.98
C PRO A 66 6.52 -16.25 9.19
N SER A 67 5.62 -15.53 9.87
CA SER A 67 4.56 -14.74 9.22
C SER A 67 5.12 -13.55 8.43
N LYS A 68 6.26 -12.99 8.85
CA LYS A 68 6.96 -11.94 8.12
C LYS A 68 7.85 -12.51 7.00
N ALA A 69 8.41 -13.71 7.19
CA ALA A 69 9.18 -14.40 6.17
C ALA A 69 8.32 -14.77 4.94
N THR A 70 7.03 -15.04 5.14
CA THR A 70 6.12 -15.38 4.04
C THR A 70 5.71 -14.15 3.21
N ALA A 71 5.69 -12.95 3.80
CA ALA A 71 5.59 -11.71 3.02
C ALA A 71 6.77 -11.52 2.05
N HIS A 72 7.90 -12.19 2.32
CA HIS A 72 9.11 -12.20 1.49
C HIS A 72 9.02 -13.17 0.29
N ASN A 73 8.16 -14.18 0.32
CA ASN A 73 8.00 -15.17 -0.76
C ASN A 73 7.17 -14.65 -1.97
N TYR A 74 6.68 -13.42 -1.94
CA TYR A 74 6.19 -12.71 -3.13
C TYR A 74 7.33 -12.28 -4.10
N LYS A 75 8.53 -12.80 -3.89
CA LYS A 75 9.73 -12.58 -4.72
C LYS A 75 9.58 -12.94 -6.21
N GLN A 76 8.60 -13.74 -6.58
CA GLN A 76 8.42 -14.18 -7.96
C GLN A 76 7.50 -13.27 -8.80
N ALA A 77 6.63 -12.52 -8.14
CA ALA A 77 5.77 -11.55 -8.82
C ALA A 77 6.21 -10.15 -8.39
N GLY A 78 7.11 -9.55 -9.14
CA GLY A 78 7.74 -8.27 -8.79
C GLY A 78 6.73 -7.14 -8.54
N LEU A 79 7.21 -6.05 -7.95
CA LEU A 79 6.44 -4.82 -7.70
C LEU A 79 5.60 -4.37 -8.92
N ALA A 80 6.14 -4.57 -10.12
CA ALA A 80 5.46 -4.24 -11.36
C ALA A 80 4.15 -5.04 -11.56
N GLU A 81 4.14 -6.33 -11.25
CA GLU A 81 2.94 -7.17 -11.37
C GLU A 81 1.90 -6.81 -10.31
N TRP A 82 2.37 -6.53 -9.09
CA TRP A 82 1.53 -6.03 -8.02
C TRP A 82 0.79 -4.74 -8.41
N ILE A 83 1.51 -3.77 -8.96
CA ILE A 83 0.92 -2.51 -9.42
C ILE A 83 -0.05 -2.75 -10.58
N ARG A 84 0.29 -3.62 -11.54
CA ARG A 84 -0.62 -3.97 -12.65
C ARG A 84 -1.91 -4.59 -12.14
N PHE A 85 -1.84 -5.45 -11.12
CA PHE A 85 -3.03 -6.00 -10.47
C PHE A 85 -3.87 -4.88 -9.85
N CYS A 86 -3.27 -3.99 -9.05
CA CYS A 86 -3.97 -2.85 -8.47
C CYS A 86 -4.68 -1.99 -9.55
N ILE A 87 -4.00 -1.72 -10.67
CA ILE A 87 -4.58 -0.93 -11.78
C ILE A 87 -5.82 -1.61 -12.38
N LYS A 88 -5.83 -2.94 -12.50
CA LYS A 88 -7.00 -3.69 -12.98
C LYS A 88 -8.20 -3.51 -12.08
N MET A 89 -7.98 -3.46 -10.76
CA MET A 89 -9.05 -3.32 -9.77
C MET A 89 -9.71 -1.95 -9.74
N ILE A 90 -9.06 -0.92 -10.28
CA ILE A 90 -9.57 0.45 -10.26
C ILE A 90 -10.60 0.65 -11.37
N ARG A 91 -11.79 1.18 -11.02
CA ARG A 91 -12.78 1.63 -12.00
C ARG A 91 -12.27 2.84 -12.83
N PRO A 92 -12.87 3.14 -13.98
CA PRO A 92 -12.60 4.40 -14.70
C PRO A 92 -12.71 5.60 -13.76
N GLN A 93 -11.76 6.55 -13.86
CA GLN A 93 -11.65 7.75 -13.03
C GLN A 93 -11.41 7.48 -11.52
N GLY A 94 -11.19 6.24 -11.10
CA GLY A 94 -10.82 5.88 -9.73
C GLY A 94 -9.35 6.17 -9.42
N TYR A 95 -8.99 6.02 -8.16
CA TYR A 95 -7.69 6.39 -7.63
C TYR A 95 -6.88 5.18 -7.15
N PHE A 96 -5.59 5.24 -7.39
CA PHE A 96 -4.55 4.37 -6.87
C PHE A 96 -3.77 5.10 -5.78
N TYR A 97 -3.47 4.40 -4.70
CA TYR A 97 -2.61 4.88 -3.62
C TYR A 97 -1.61 3.80 -3.24
N MET A 98 -0.35 4.17 -3.13
CA MET A 98 0.69 3.25 -2.69
C MET A 98 1.68 3.95 -1.78
N ILE A 99 2.04 3.31 -0.68
CA ILE A 99 3.22 3.67 0.10
C ILE A 99 4.33 2.68 -0.21
N ASN A 100 5.54 3.18 -0.48
CA ASN A 100 6.70 2.33 -0.73
C ASN A 100 8.00 3.05 -0.34
N ARG A 101 9.14 2.35 -0.45
CA ARG A 101 10.46 2.97 -0.31
C ARG A 101 10.68 4.00 -1.42
N ALA A 102 11.40 5.07 -1.10
CA ALA A 102 11.70 6.11 -2.09
C ALA A 102 12.53 5.59 -3.27
N GLU A 103 13.40 4.61 -3.03
CA GLU A 103 14.22 3.94 -4.06
C GLU A 103 13.39 3.17 -5.11
N ALA A 104 12.17 2.74 -4.77
CA ALA A 104 11.28 2.05 -5.70
C ALA A 104 10.46 3.02 -6.57
N LEU A 105 10.60 4.34 -6.40
CA LEU A 105 9.78 5.32 -7.09
C LEU A 105 9.93 5.26 -8.61
N GLU A 106 11.14 5.02 -9.10
CA GLU A 106 11.41 4.89 -10.54
C GLU A 106 10.60 3.72 -11.14
N ASP A 107 10.64 2.54 -10.52
CA ASP A 107 9.90 1.36 -10.97
C ASP A 107 8.39 1.58 -10.91
N ILE A 108 7.91 2.21 -9.84
CA ILE A 108 6.49 2.56 -9.70
C ILE A 108 6.05 3.45 -10.87
N LEU A 109 6.77 4.54 -11.12
CA LEU A 109 6.43 5.49 -12.18
C LEU A 109 6.49 4.86 -13.56
N ALA A 110 7.46 3.97 -13.81
CA ALA A 110 7.57 3.24 -15.08
C ALA A 110 6.33 2.38 -15.36
N VAL A 111 5.75 1.74 -14.33
CA VAL A 111 4.52 0.93 -14.48
C VAL A 111 3.28 1.80 -14.65
N LEU A 112 3.22 2.95 -13.97
CA LEU A 112 2.08 3.88 -14.04
C LEU A 112 2.04 4.63 -15.38
N HIS A 113 3.19 4.84 -16.02
CA HIS A 113 3.31 5.61 -17.25
C HIS A 113 2.34 5.13 -18.35
N GLY A 114 1.60 6.05 -18.92
CA GLY A 114 0.61 5.78 -19.97
C GLY A 114 -0.67 5.05 -19.52
N LYS A 115 -0.77 4.67 -18.22
CA LYS A 115 -1.94 3.96 -17.66
C LYS A 115 -2.71 4.80 -16.67
N LEU A 116 -2.00 5.53 -15.82
CA LEU A 116 -2.57 6.45 -14.84
C LEU A 116 -1.94 7.84 -15.04
N GLY A 117 -2.70 8.88 -14.71
CA GLY A 117 -2.23 10.27 -14.69
C GLY A 117 -2.56 10.94 -13.36
N GLU A 118 -2.46 12.28 -13.30
CA GLU A 118 -2.68 13.03 -12.06
C GLU A 118 -1.84 12.47 -10.91
N ILE A 119 -0.59 12.08 -11.23
CA ILE A 119 0.30 11.44 -10.26
C ILE A 119 0.73 12.49 -9.23
N THR A 120 0.50 12.19 -7.97
CA THR A 120 0.96 13.00 -6.84
C THR A 120 1.95 12.19 -6.03
N ILE A 121 3.14 12.76 -5.80
CA ILE A 121 4.18 12.15 -4.96
C ILE A 121 4.29 12.96 -3.68
N ILE A 122 4.18 12.31 -2.53
CA ILE A 122 4.37 12.89 -1.20
C ILE A 122 5.56 12.20 -0.56
N PRO A 123 6.73 12.86 -0.47
CA PRO A 123 7.89 12.31 0.23
C PRO A 123 7.64 12.24 1.73
N LEU A 124 8.06 11.14 2.38
CA LEU A 124 7.97 10.96 3.82
C LEU A 124 9.37 11.04 4.43
N TYR A 125 9.60 12.07 5.24
CA TYR A 125 10.87 12.29 5.94
C TYR A 125 10.74 11.83 7.39
N SER A 126 11.70 11.02 7.84
CA SER A 126 11.70 10.63 9.26
C SER A 126 11.89 11.85 10.16
N LYS A 127 12.82 12.76 9.81
CA LYS A 127 13.08 14.04 10.48
C LYS A 127 13.45 15.11 9.44
N GLU A 128 13.33 16.35 9.83
CA GLU A 128 13.79 17.48 9.01
C GLU A 128 15.29 17.35 8.65
N GLY A 129 15.65 17.76 7.43
CA GLY A 129 17.03 17.69 6.93
C GLY A 129 17.51 16.30 6.51
N GLN A 130 16.68 15.26 6.65
CA GLN A 130 16.98 13.92 6.16
C GLN A 130 16.41 13.69 4.75
N THR A 131 16.92 12.68 4.06
CA THR A 131 16.33 12.23 2.79
C THR A 131 15.05 11.44 3.02
N ALA A 132 14.14 11.47 2.05
CA ALA A 132 12.95 10.64 2.08
C ALA A 132 13.34 9.15 2.04
N LYS A 133 12.87 8.38 3.01
CA LYS A 133 12.99 6.91 3.01
C LYS A 133 11.78 6.24 2.38
N ARG A 134 10.64 6.90 2.37
CA ARG A 134 9.38 6.42 1.79
C ARG A 134 8.70 7.53 1.01
N VAL A 135 7.82 7.11 0.13
CA VAL A 135 6.94 7.99 -0.63
C VAL A 135 5.52 7.45 -0.60
N ILE A 136 4.54 8.35 -0.60
CA ILE A 136 3.18 8.03 -0.98
C ILE A 136 3.01 8.45 -2.44
N VAL A 137 2.50 7.56 -3.26
CA VAL A 137 2.15 7.83 -4.65
C VAL A 137 0.64 7.70 -4.78
N ARG A 138 -0.02 8.78 -5.20
CA ARG A 138 -1.42 8.80 -5.63
C ARG A 138 -1.45 8.94 -7.14
N ALA A 139 -2.34 8.24 -7.82
CA ALA A 139 -2.56 8.39 -9.25
C ALA A 139 -4.02 8.14 -9.61
N ARG A 140 -4.49 8.67 -10.74
CA ARG A 140 -5.88 8.54 -11.20
C ARG A 140 -5.95 7.82 -12.54
N LYS A 141 -6.85 6.85 -12.65
CA LYS A 141 -7.10 6.12 -13.90
C LYS A 141 -7.75 7.03 -14.92
N ASP A 142 -7.33 6.88 -16.18
CA ASP A 142 -7.84 7.65 -17.34
C ASP A 142 -7.65 9.18 -17.21
N SER A 143 -6.77 9.66 -16.34
CA SER A 143 -6.37 11.06 -16.27
C SER A 143 -5.12 11.30 -17.11
N LYS A 144 -5.03 12.49 -17.68
CA LYS A 144 -3.85 13.00 -18.40
C LYS A 144 -3.23 14.21 -17.71
N ALA A 145 -3.71 14.55 -16.51
CA ALA A 145 -3.17 15.66 -15.75
C ALA A 145 -1.69 15.39 -15.38
N PRO A 146 -0.87 16.45 -15.29
CA PRO A 146 0.56 16.33 -15.03
C PRO A 146 0.84 15.75 -13.64
N LEU A 147 2.07 15.21 -13.50
CA LEU A 147 2.63 14.81 -12.22
C LEU A 147 2.99 16.02 -11.38
N ILE A 148 2.73 15.95 -10.09
CA ILE A 148 3.17 16.93 -9.09
C ILE A 148 3.90 16.25 -7.95
N ILE A 149 4.91 16.92 -7.39
CA ILE A 149 5.59 16.52 -6.16
C ILE A 149 5.19 17.53 -5.10
N ARG A 150 4.63 17.03 -4.00
CA ARG A 150 4.18 17.87 -2.89
C ARG A 150 5.29 18.14 -1.88
N GLN A 151 5.02 19.06 -0.96
CA GLN A 151 5.86 19.23 0.22
C GLN A 151 5.97 17.92 0.99
N PRO A 152 7.13 17.60 1.56
CA PRO A 152 7.31 16.37 2.32
C PRO A 152 6.52 16.40 3.62
N LEU A 153 5.96 15.24 4.00
CA LEU A 153 5.47 15.03 5.36
C LEU A 153 6.65 14.63 6.26
N ILE A 154 6.96 15.47 7.24
CA ILE A 154 7.95 15.17 8.28
C ILE A 154 7.25 14.41 9.38
N ILE A 155 7.72 13.19 9.69
CA ILE A 155 7.05 12.31 10.65
C ILE A 155 7.40 12.71 12.10
N HIS A 156 8.68 12.93 12.39
CA HIS A 156 9.14 13.20 13.74
C HIS A 156 9.86 14.54 13.87
N GLN A 157 9.68 15.17 15.01
CA GLN A 157 10.46 16.31 15.45
C GLN A 157 11.86 15.87 15.91
N ALA A 158 12.71 16.83 16.27
CA ALA A 158 14.06 16.56 16.71
C ALA A 158 14.11 15.67 17.98
N ASP A 159 13.14 15.84 18.90
CA ASP A 159 12.99 15.08 20.13
C ASP A 159 12.40 13.67 19.94
N GLY A 160 11.97 13.32 18.71
CA GLY A 160 11.39 12.02 18.39
C GLY A 160 9.86 11.95 18.51
N SER A 161 9.20 12.99 19.00
CA SER A 161 7.73 13.10 18.97
C SER A 161 7.22 13.24 17.54
N TYR A 162 5.94 12.95 17.30
CA TYR A 162 5.34 13.24 16.00
C TYR A 162 5.33 14.75 15.71
N SER A 163 5.56 15.12 14.44
CA SER A 163 5.25 16.46 13.99
C SER A 163 3.75 16.75 14.16
N LYS A 164 3.37 18.02 14.21
CA LYS A 164 1.95 18.40 14.33
C LYS A 164 1.11 17.82 13.19
N GLU A 165 1.62 17.87 11.97
CA GLU A 165 0.95 17.36 10.78
C GLU A 165 0.86 15.82 10.80
N ALA A 166 1.94 15.12 11.11
CA ALA A 166 1.94 13.67 11.24
C ALA A 166 1.00 13.20 12.37
N TYR A 167 0.95 13.91 13.49
CA TYR A 167 0.03 13.61 14.59
C TYR A 167 -1.42 13.76 14.14
N ALA A 168 -1.75 14.86 13.47
CA ALA A 168 -3.10 15.12 12.96
C ALA A 168 -3.56 14.00 12.01
N VAL A 169 -2.69 13.59 11.06
CA VAL A 169 -3.00 12.49 10.13
C VAL A 169 -3.13 11.14 10.85
N LEU A 170 -2.16 10.80 11.71
CA LEU A 170 -2.05 9.45 12.29
C LEU A 170 -2.96 9.23 13.50
N ARG A 171 -3.35 10.27 14.23
CA ARG A 171 -4.10 10.19 15.48
C ARG A 171 -5.47 10.84 15.42
N GLU A 172 -5.65 11.85 14.60
CA GLU A 172 -6.89 12.61 14.52
C GLU A 172 -7.66 12.35 13.20
N GLY A 173 -7.06 11.56 12.28
CA GLY A 173 -7.69 11.24 11.00
C GLY A 173 -7.76 12.42 10.02
N ALA A 174 -6.88 13.41 10.18
CA ALA A 174 -6.81 14.53 9.25
C ALA A 174 -6.43 14.05 7.84
N VAL A 175 -6.97 14.74 6.84
CA VAL A 175 -6.63 14.48 5.44
C VAL A 175 -5.21 14.98 5.16
N LEU A 176 -4.43 14.20 4.44
CA LEU A 176 -3.14 14.61 3.91
C LEU A 176 -3.37 15.31 2.56
N ASP A 177 -3.47 16.61 2.60
CA ASP A 177 -3.69 17.47 1.40
C ASP A 177 -2.42 17.70 0.60
#